data_fdd842d3665a96f3616bcdd1b9576647
#
_entry.id   fdd842d3665a96f3616bcdd1b9576647
#
_cell.length_a   1.000
_cell.length_b   1.000
_cell.length_c   1.000
_cell.angle_alpha   90.00
_cell.angle_beta   90.00
_cell.angle_gamma   90.00
#
_symmetry.space_group_name_H-M   'P 1'
#
loop_
_entity.id
_entity.type
_entity.pdbx_description
1 polymer ?
#
loop_
_entity_poly.entity_id
_entity_poly.type
_entity_poly.pdbx_seq_one_letter_code
_entity_poly.pdbx_strand_id
1 'polypeptide(L)'
;QAEICEFTIQQDTDEILTTVYEKNPKILLLGVYIWNINETTKLVRELKALMPELIIVIGGPEVSHEYNDTAIFNTADYLITGWGDISAYELCRDILAGNAPADKVITGLQPKLEHIKMPYDYYTDFDIQHRTVYVEASRGCPFKCEFCLSSLDKTAWTFPLDEFLAAMDRLYERGLRQFKFIDRTFNLKREFTVSILNFFLDKLAKNPEESLFLHFELVPDFLPDEIKDLILKFPEGSLQFEIGIQTLNPETQKLISRKTNLVKAKENISWLSKHTTVHLHVDLIAGLPAEDLEKFADGFNELWSWEPQEIQLGILKRLKGTPIARHTQEFDFKYSPEAPYSVYANKDMDFSTMNQMKNAAKFWDLIANSGRFSQTLPLLFNEKAFETLW
;
A
#
# COMPACT_ATOMS: atom_id res chain seq x y z
N GLN A 1 17.45 -7.29 24.89
CA GLN A 1 16.65 -6.08 24.63
C GLN A 1 16.67 -5.83 23.12
N ALA A 2 15.52 -5.50 22.53
CA ALA A 2 15.39 -5.08 21.13
C ALA A 2 15.14 -3.57 21.09
N GLU A 3 15.62 -2.92 20.04
CA GLU A 3 15.43 -1.50 19.76
C GLU A 3 14.95 -1.34 18.32
N ILE A 4 14.04 -0.40 18.06
CA ILE A 4 13.59 -0.03 16.73
C ILE A 4 14.35 1.22 16.32
N CYS A 5 15.00 1.18 15.15
CA CYS A 5 15.62 2.32 14.51
C CYS A 5 14.95 2.56 13.17
N GLU A 6 14.49 3.77 12.94
CA GLU A 6 13.83 4.16 11.70
C GLU A 6 14.71 5.11 10.91
N PHE A 7 14.80 4.85 9.61
CA PHE A 7 15.58 5.65 8.66
C PHE A 7 14.74 5.95 7.42
N THR A 8 15.02 7.04 6.75
CA THR A 8 14.40 7.35 5.47
C THR A 8 15.31 6.91 4.33
N ILE A 9 14.73 6.59 3.16
CA ILE A 9 15.50 6.24 1.95
C ILE A 9 16.34 7.40 1.41
N GLN A 10 16.14 8.61 1.93
CA GLN A 10 16.88 9.81 1.54
C GLN A 10 18.10 10.07 2.45
N GLN A 11 18.20 9.37 3.59
CA GLN A 11 19.37 9.47 4.45
C GLN A 11 20.58 8.84 3.80
N ASP A 12 21.74 9.43 4.06
CA ASP A 12 23.01 8.90 3.57
C ASP A 12 23.27 7.50 4.19
N THR A 13 23.71 6.57 3.36
CA THR A 13 24.05 5.22 3.81
C THR A 13 25.11 5.23 4.91
N ASP A 14 26.08 6.17 4.86
CA ASP A 14 27.15 6.28 5.85
C ASP A 14 26.63 6.71 7.22
N GLU A 15 25.58 7.56 7.28
CA GLU A 15 24.92 7.93 8.52
C GLU A 15 24.22 6.73 9.17
N ILE A 16 23.51 5.93 8.34
CA ILE A 16 22.84 4.71 8.79
C ILE A 16 23.89 3.70 9.28
N LEU A 17 24.96 3.52 8.52
CA LEU A 17 26.07 2.63 8.86
C LEU A 17 26.70 3.02 10.20
N THR A 18 26.98 4.31 10.41
CA THR A 18 27.52 4.86 11.66
C THR A 18 26.60 4.55 12.84
N THR A 19 25.31 4.81 12.68
CA THR A 19 24.32 4.55 13.73
C THR A 19 24.27 3.06 14.13
N VAL A 20 24.28 2.15 13.15
CA VAL A 20 24.28 0.71 13.41
C VAL A 20 25.58 0.27 14.06
N TYR A 21 26.72 0.80 13.60
CA TYR A 21 28.03 0.49 14.13
C TYR A 21 28.18 0.91 15.63
N GLU A 22 27.75 2.12 15.97
CA GLU A 22 27.78 2.64 17.33
C GLU A 22 26.88 1.84 18.28
N LYS A 23 25.72 1.38 17.81
CA LYS A 23 24.81 0.53 18.58
C LYS A 23 25.32 -0.90 18.78
N ASN A 24 26.22 -1.35 17.92
CA ASN A 24 26.88 -2.65 17.94
C ASN A 24 25.91 -3.82 18.25
N PRO A 25 24.84 -4.01 17.45
CA PRO A 25 23.87 -5.07 17.68
C PRO A 25 24.49 -6.45 17.36
N LYS A 26 23.99 -7.51 18.05
CA LYS A 26 24.32 -8.90 17.67
C LYS A 26 23.54 -9.37 16.47
N ILE A 27 22.28 -8.93 16.35
CA ILE A 27 21.36 -9.28 15.26
C ILE A 27 20.72 -7.99 14.77
N LEU A 28 20.70 -7.80 13.46
CA LEU A 28 20.00 -6.72 12.79
C LEU A 28 18.88 -7.29 11.90
N LEU A 29 17.65 -6.88 12.13
CA LEU A 29 16.52 -7.24 11.29
C LEU A 29 16.17 -6.08 10.36
N LEU A 30 16.00 -6.36 9.08
CA LEU A 30 15.71 -5.36 8.04
C LEU A 30 14.42 -5.72 7.29
N GLY A 31 13.47 -4.78 7.26
CA GLY A 31 12.29 -4.87 6.41
C GLY A 31 12.61 -4.39 4.99
N VAL A 32 12.49 -5.29 4.01
CA VAL A 32 12.85 -5.03 2.61
C VAL A 32 11.61 -4.92 1.74
N TYR A 33 11.46 -3.76 1.13
CA TYR A 33 10.35 -3.38 0.26
C TYR A 33 10.87 -2.89 -1.09
N ILE A 34 9.97 -2.82 -2.06
CA ILE A 34 10.32 -2.37 -3.41
C ILE A 34 10.94 -0.97 -3.46
N TRP A 35 10.64 -0.12 -2.49
CA TRP A 35 11.16 1.26 -2.44
C TRP A 35 12.52 1.39 -1.74
N ASN A 36 12.98 0.38 -0.99
CA ASN A 36 14.24 0.44 -0.25
C ASN A 36 15.23 -0.67 -0.58
N ILE A 37 14.92 -1.58 -1.51
CA ILE A 37 15.76 -2.75 -1.83
C ILE A 37 17.18 -2.34 -2.24
N ASN A 38 17.33 -1.30 -3.02
CA ASN A 38 18.65 -0.87 -3.54
C ASN A 38 19.52 -0.34 -2.39
N GLU A 39 19.00 0.57 -1.59
CA GLU A 39 19.65 1.18 -0.43
C GLU A 39 19.96 0.13 0.64
N THR A 40 18.99 -0.75 0.92
CA THR A 40 19.17 -1.84 1.88
C THR A 40 20.21 -2.85 1.40
N THR A 41 20.27 -3.15 0.11
CA THR A 41 21.30 -4.04 -0.46
C THR A 41 22.70 -3.43 -0.30
N LYS A 42 22.87 -2.14 -0.57
CA LYS A 42 24.12 -1.44 -0.34
C LYS A 42 24.49 -1.50 1.15
N LEU A 43 23.58 -1.12 2.03
CA LEU A 43 23.81 -1.11 3.48
C LEU A 43 24.22 -2.49 4.00
N VAL A 44 23.54 -3.57 3.61
CA VAL A 44 23.86 -4.94 4.04
C VAL A 44 25.28 -5.35 3.64
N ARG A 45 25.70 -5.01 2.43
CA ARG A 45 27.05 -5.31 1.95
C ARG A 45 28.13 -4.55 2.75
N GLU A 46 27.92 -3.29 3.02
CA GLU A 46 28.84 -2.45 3.78
C GLU A 46 28.89 -2.86 5.26
N LEU A 47 27.75 -3.18 5.86
CA LEU A 47 27.71 -3.71 7.22
C LEU A 47 28.45 -5.05 7.37
N LYS A 48 28.30 -5.98 6.42
CA LYS A 48 29.03 -7.25 6.44
C LYS A 48 30.53 -7.07 6.23
N ALA A 49 30.95 -6.05 5.49
CA ALA A 49 32.38 -5.71 5.35
C ALA A 49 32.96 -5.10 6.62
N LEU A 50 32.20 -4.22 7.29
CA LEU A 50 32.63 -3.51 8.51
C LEU A 50 32.49 -4.37 9.76
N MET A 51 31.44 -5.17 9.86
CA MET A 51 31.04 -5.97 11.02
C MET A 51 30.75 -7.43 10.56
N PRO A 52 31.77 -8.24 10.22
CA PRO A 52 31.56 -9.60 9.69
C PRO A 52 30.74 -10.53 10.59
N GLU A 53 30.83 -10.33 11.94
CA GLU A 53 30.13 -11.14 12.93
C GLU A 53 28.68 -10.70 13.16
N LEU A 54 28.25 -9.55 12.60
CA LEU A 54 26.87 -9.08 12.69
C LEU A 54 25.96 -10.06 11.95
N ILE A 55 24.98 -10.62 12.64
CA ILE A 55 23.97 -11.47 12.02
C ILE A 55 22.88 -10.58 11.42
N ILE A 56 22.72 -10.64 10.10
CA ILE A 56 21.74 -9.85 9.34
C ILE A 56 20.59 -10.75 8.90
N VAL A 57 19.38 -10.42 9.35
CA VAL A 57 18.13 -11.08 9.00
C VAL A 57 17.32 -10.14 8.12
N ILE A 58 16.96 -10.59 6.93
CA ILE A 58 16.09 -9.84 6.02
C ILE A 58 14.70 -10.45 5.97
N GLY A 59 13.69 -9.64 5.75
CA GLY A 59 12.31 -10.07 5.54
C GLY A 59 11.51 -9.00 4.80
N GLY A 60 10.27 -9.28 4.52
CA GLY A 60 9.39 -8.36 3.81
C GLY A 60 9.05 -8.80 2.39
N PRO A 61 8.11 -8.12 1.72
CA PRO A 61 7.51 -8.59 0.47
C PRO A 61 8.51 -8.69 -0.68
N GLU A 62 9.52 -7.81 -0.73
CA GLU A 62 10.48 -7.77 -1.83
C GLU A 62 11.45 -8.96 -1.85
N VAL A 63 11.67 -9.58 -0.70
CA VAL A 63 12.57 -10.73 -0.55
C VAL A 63 11.86 -12.04 -0.20
N SER A 64 10.53 -12.04 -0.12
CA SER A 64 9.75 -13.25 0.14
C SER A 64 9.60 -14.15 -1.08
N HIS A 65 9.83 -13.62 -2.28
CA HIS A 65 9.71 -14.32 -3.55
C HIS A 65 10.90 -14.00 -4.47
N GLU A 66 11.26 -14.91 -5.37
CA GLU A 66 12.29 -14.71 -6.40
C GLU A 66 13.62 -14.16 -5.83
N TYR A 67 14.04 -14.63 -4.68
CA TYR A 67 15.18 -14.09 -3.92
C TYR A 67 16.53 -14.75 -4.25
N ASN A 68 16.55 -15.98 -4.81
CA ASN A 68 17.75 -16.84 -4.88
C ASN A 68 18.98 -16.17 -5.52
N ASP A 69 18.78 -15.36 -6.56
CA ASP A 69 19.87 -14.72 -7.30
C ASP A 69 20.09 -13.24 -6.92
N THR A 70 19.50 -12.80 -5.81
CA THR A 70 19.62 -11.40 -5.40
C THR A 70 20.86 -11.17 -4.52
N ALA A 71 21.54 -10.03 -4.74
CA ALA A 71 22.74 -9.67 -3.99
C ALA A 71 22.46 -9.57 -2.48
N ILE A 72 21.30 -9.06 -2.08
CA ILE A 72 20.93 -8.93 -0.69
C ILE A 72 20.76 -10.29 -0.01
N PHE A 73 20.12 -11.27 -0.68
CA PHE A 73 19.96 -12.62 -0.15
C PHE A 73 21.32 -13.31 -0.01
N ASN A 74 22.21 -13.17 -1.00
CA ASN A 74 23.52 -13.82 -0.95
C ASN A 74 24.37 -13.27 0.20
N THR A 75 24.21 -12.00 0.58
CA THR A 75 25.00 -11.32 1.62
C THR A 75 24.43 -11.47 3.02
N ALA A 76 23.12 -11.42 3.20
CA ALA A 76 22.47 -11.59 4.51
C ALA A 76 22.67 -13.03 5.05
N ASP A 77 22.55 -13.19 6.38
CA ASP A 77 22.69 -14.49 7.04
C ASP A 77 21.39 -15.28 7.00
N TYR A 78 20.26 -14.65 7.24
CA TYR A 78 18.94 -15.28 7.23
C TYR A 78 17.91 -14.48 6.44
N LEU A 79 16.94 -15.20 5.88
CA LEU A 79 15.75 -14.64 5.23
C LEU A 79 14.50 -15.22 5.90
N ILE A 80 13.57 -14.36 6.33
CA ILE A 80 12.22 -14.77 6.73
C ILE A 80 11.26 -14.42 5.59
N THR A 81 10.62 -15.44 5.00
CA THR A 81 9.60 -15.26 3.95
C THR A 81 8.21 -15.24 4.56
N GLY A 82 7.29 -14.49 3.95
CA GLY A 82 5.90 -14.38 4.44
C GLY A 82 5.78 -13.59 5.75
N TRP A 83 5.02 -14.11 6.72
CA TRP A 83 4.73 -13.42 7.98
C TRP A 83 5.89 -13.52 8.97
N GLY A 84 6.42 -12.37 9.40
CA GLY A 84 7.55 -12.30 10.32
C GLY A 84 7.18 -12.19 11.80
N ASP A 85 5.92 -11.96 12.14
CA ASP A 85 5.46 -11.55 13.47
C ASP A 85 5.97 -12.48 14.61
N ILE A 86 5.90 -13.78 14.41
CA ILE A 86 6.38 -14.78 15.38
C ILE A 86 7.77 -15.27 14.99
N SER A 87 7.98 -15.59 13.73
CA SER A 87 9.20 -16.24 13.26
C SER A 87 10.46 -15.39 13.45
N ALA A 88 10.36 -14.05 13.40
CA ALA A 88 11.48 -13.17 13.69
C ALA A 88 11.90 -13.25 15.16
N TYR A 89 10.93 -13.29 16.07
CA TYR A 89 11.21 -13.47 17.50
C TYR A 89 11.86 -14.83 17.80
N GLU A 90 11.30 -15.91 17.25
CA GLU A 90 11.81 -17.27 17.45
C GLU A 90 13.23 -17.41 16.93
N LEU A 91 13.49 -16.94 15.70
CA LEU A 91 14.83 -16.95 15.10
C LEU A 91 15.83 -16.18 15.97
N CYS A 92 15.51 -14.98 16.42
CA CYS A 92 16.39 -14.20 17.29
C CYS A 92 16.66 -14.89 18.63
N ARG A 93 15.63 -15.47 19.24
CA ARG A 93 15.76 -16.25 20.49
C ARG A 93 16.72 -17.43 20.30
N ASP A 94 16.55 -18.19 19.23
CA ASP A 94 17.35 -19.40 18.98
C ASP A 94 18.81 -19.06 18.66
N ILE A 95 19.05 -18.00 17.87
CA ILE A 95 20.41 -17.49 17.61
C ILE A 95 21.07 -17.05 18.93
N LEU A 96 20.39 -16.30 19.79
CA LEU A 96 20.94 -15.83 21.06
C LEU A 96 21.18 -16.95 22.07
N ALA A 97 20.44 -18.04 21.98
CA ALA A 97 20.63 -19.26 22.77
C ALA A 97 21.75 -20.18 22.25
N GLY A 98 22.37 -19.84 21.10
CA GLY A 98 23.39 -20.70 20.47
C GLY A 98 22.81 -21.86 19.65
N ASN A 99 21.50 -21.84 19.38
CA ASN A 99 20.75 -22.84 18.64
C ASN A 99 20.34 -22.33 17.25
N ALA A 100 21.22 -21.57 16.61
CA ALA A 100 20.94 -20.98 15.29
C ALA A 100 20.58 -22.07 14.28
N PRO A 101 19.48 -21.92 13.50
CA PRO A 101 19.10 -22.91 12.50
C PRO A 101 20.15 -23.02 11.37
N ALA A 102 20.31 -24.21 10.81
CA ALA A 102 21.21 -24.44 9.68
C ALA A 102 20.65 -23.86 8.37
N ASP A 103 19.34 -23.83 8.23
CA ASP A 103 18.67 -23.31 7.04
C ASP A 103 18.67 -21.78 7.04
N LYS A 104 19.17 -21.21 5.95
CA LYS A 104 19.18 -19.74 5.74
C LYS A 104 17.80 -19.16 5.54
N VAL A 105 16.86 -19.92 4.96
CA VAL A 105 15.51 -19.47 4.66
C VAL A 105 14.52 -20.03 5.67
N ILE A 106 13.89 -19.14 6.40
CA ILE A 106 12.86 -19.46 7.40
C ILE A 106 11.50 -19.12 6.81
N THR A 107 10.64 -20.10 6.68
CA THR A 107 9.25 -19.85 6.29
C THR A 107 8.49 -19.26 7.46
N GLY A 108 7.96 -18.05 7.28
CA GLY A 108 7.21 -17.34 8.31
C GLY A 108 5.92 -18.08 8.70
N LEU A 109 5.70 -18.18 9.98
CA LEU A 109 4.47 -18.75 10.54
C LEU A 109 3.35 -17.71 10.48
N GLN A 110 2.17 -18.11 10.01
CA GLN A 110 0.98 -17.26 9.99
C GLN A 110 0.18 -17.47 11.28
N PRO A 111 0.30 -16.59 12.29
CA PRO A 111 -0.45 -16.71 13.53
C PRO A 111 -1.89 -16.24 13.35
N LYS A 112 -2.76 -16.61 14.29
CA LYS A 112 -4.03 -15.92 14.44
C LYS A 112 -3.79 -14.49 14.91
N LEU A 113 -4.57 -13.52 14.39
CA LEU A 113 -4.36 -12.10 14.73
C LEU A 113 -4.57 -11.80 16.22
N GLU A 114 -5.39 -12.58 16.93
CA GLU A 114 -5.56 -12.50 18.39
C GLU A 114 -4.28 -12.78 19.18
N HIS A 115 -3.26 -13.41 18.58
CA HIS A 115 -1.98 -13.70 19.20
C HIS A 115 -0.91 -12.64 18.88
N ILE A 116 -1.22 -11.67 18.02
CA ILE A 116 -0.30 -10.60 17.64
C ILE A 116 -0.56 -9.39 18.53
N LYS A 117 0.48 -8.91 19.20
CA LYS A 117 0.40 -7.65 19.94
C LYS A 117 0.39 -6.47 18.99
N MET A 118 -0.56 -5.57 19.17
CA MET A 118 -0.61 -4.33 18.41
C MET A 118 0.58 -3.42 18.77
N PRO A 119 1.26 -2.84 17.77
CA PRO A 119 2.49 -2.09 17.98
C PRO A 119 2.29 -0.62 18.39
N TYR A 120 1.06 -0.16 18.55
CA TYR A 120 0.72 1.27 18.61
C TYR A 120 1.26 1.99 19.85
N ASP A 121 1.56 1.27 20.93
CA ASP A 121 2.21 1.84 22.12
C ASP A 121 3.69 2.21 21.88
N TYR A 122 4.30 1.76 20.77
CA TYR A 122 5.65 2.13 20.35
C TYR A 122 5.72 3.46 19.60
N TYR A 123 4.60 3.98 19.10
CA TYR A 123 4.59 5.35 18.57
C TYR A 123 4.91 6.33 19.69
N THR A 124 5.93 7.15 19.47
CA THR A 124 6.33 8.22 20.39
C THR A 124 5.39 9.43 20.24
N ASP A 125 5.45 10.35 21.19
CA ASP A 125 4.69 11.60 21.07
C ASP A 125 5.16 12.45 19.88
N PHE A 126 6.46 12.34 19.54
CA PHE A 126 7.00 12.93 18.31
C PHE A 126 6.35 12.35 17.06
N ASP A 127 6.18 11.02 16.99
CA ASP A 127 5.52 10.37 15.84
C ASP A 127 4.08 10.83 15.69
N ILE A 128 3.35 10.87 16.81
CA ILE A 128 1.94 11.29 16.84
C ILE A 128 1.78 12.73 16.33
N GLN A 129 2.72 13.62 16.64
CA GLN A 129 2.65 15.04 16.28
C GLN A 129 3.17 15.34 14.87
N HIS A 130 4.12 14.55 14.34
CA HIS A 130 4.89 14.94 13.15
C HIS A 130 4.85 13.92 12.02
N ARG A 131 4.28 12.73 12.23
CA ARG A 131 4.27 11.65 11.23
C ARG A 131 2.85 11.19 10.91
N THR A 132 2.70 10.59 9.74
CA THR A 132 1.51 9.81 9.43
C THR A 132 1.54 8.52 10.23
N VAL A 133 0.53 8.32 11.08
CA VAL A 133 0.40 7.08 11.87
C VAL A 133 -0.44 6.08 11.08
N TYR A 134 0.17 4.93 10.82
CA TYR A 134 -0.49 3.82 10.13
C TYR A 134 -1.12 2.88 11.14
N VAL A 135 -2.37 2.47 10.86
CA VAL A 135 -3.11 1.52 11.67
C VAL A 135 -3.68 0.40 10.80
N GLU A 136 -3.76 -0.81 11.37
CA GLU A 136 -4.23 -2.01 10.69
C GLU A 136 -5.34 -2.66 11.53
N ALA A 137 -6.55 -2.62 11.02
CA ALA A 137 -7.71 -3.24 11.67
C ALA A 137 -7.97 -4.66 11.13
N SER A 138 -7.52 -4.93 9.88
CA SER A 138 -7.59 -6.24 9.25
C SER A 138 -6.40 -6.48 8.33
N ARG A 139 -6.00 -7.74 8.17
CA ARG A 139 -4.87 -8.15 7.34
C ARG A 139 -5.30 -9.13 6.26
N GLY A 140 -4.67 -9.01 5.06
CA GLY A 140 -4.96 -9.84 3.91
C GLY A 140 -6.01 -9.23 2.99
N CYS A 141 -6.27 -9.91 1.85
CA CYS A 141 -7.26 -9.49 0.86
C CYS A 141 -7.90 -10.72 0.21
N PRO A 142 -9.25 -10.85 0.17
CA PRO A 142 -9.91 -12.03 -0.39
C PRO A 142 -9.89 -12.05 -1.92
N PHE A 143 -9.52 -10.94 -2.57
CA PHE A 143 -9.45 -10.82 -4.02
C PHE A 143 -8.16 -11.44 -4.58
N LYS A 144 -8.17 -11.69 -5.90
CA LYS A 144 -7.08 -12.39 -6.61
C LYS A 144 -6.45 -11.54 -7.70
N CYS A 145 -6.44 -10.21 -7.53
CA CYS A 145 -5.87 -9.30 -8.52
C CYS A 145 -4.39 -9.66 -8.78
N GLU A 146 -4.05 -9.99 -10.03
CA GLU A 146 -2.77 -10.61 -10.36
C GLU A 146 -1.54 -9.71 -10.24
N PHE A 147 -1.74 -8.41 -10.26
CA PHE A 147 -0.69 -7.40 -10.07
C PHE A 147 -0.41 -7.08 -8.60
N CYS A 148 -1.25 -7.56 -7.67
CA CYS A 148 -1.24 -7.12 -6.27
C CYS A 148 -0.63 -8.17 -5.34
N LEU A 149 0.34 -7.77 -4.51
CA LEU A 149 0.94 -8.64 -3.48
C LEU A 149 -0.07 -9.08 -2.43
N SER A 150 -1.03 -8.22 -2.06
CA SER A 150 -2.04 -8.55 -1.05
C SER A 150 -2.95 -9.72 -1.49
N SER A 151 -3.02 -10.02 -2.78
CA SER A 151 -3.76 -11.18 -3.31
C SER A 151 -3.11 -12.53 -2.99
N LEU A 152 -1.84 -12.52 -2.55
CA LEU A 152 -1.12 -13.71 -2.12
C LEU A 152 -1.56 -14.17 -0.72
N ASP A 153 -2.01 -13.23 0.11
CA ASP A 153 -2.62 -13.51 1.41
C ASP A 153 -4.15 -13.40 1.31
N LYS A 154 -4.84 -14.53 1.29
CA LYS A 154 -6.29 -14.63 1.09
C LYS A 154 -7.09 -14.63 2.38
N THR A 155 -6.48 -14.30 3.50
CA THR A 155 -7.12 -14.47 4.82
C THR A 155 -8.21 -13.44 5.08
N ALA A 156 -7.97 -12.15 4.82
CA ALA A 156 -8.85 -11.03 5.19
C ALA A 156 -9.34 -11.15 6.66
N TRP A 157 -8.44 -11.46 7.58
CA TRP A 157 -8.73 -11.61 9.00
C TRP A 157 -8.77 -10.25 9.69
N THR A 158 -9.66 -10.09 10.67
CA THR A 158 -9.72 -8.89 11.53
C THR A 158 -8.99 -9.14 12.83
N PHE A 159 -8.36 -8.11 13.36
CA PHE A 159 -7.94 -8.08 14.76
C PHE A 159 -9.18 -8.08 15.67
N PRO A 160 -9.06 -8.50 16.96
CA PRO A 160 -10.14 -8.36 17.93
C PRO A 160 -10.60 -6.90 18.00
N LEU A 161 -11.88 -6.64 17.72
CA LEU A 161 -12.39 -5.28 17.55
C LEU A 161 -12.21 -4.42 18.80
N ASP A 162 -12.55 -4.98 19.97
CA ASP A 162 -12.47 -4.24 21.23
C ASP A 162 -11.03 -3.84 21.58
N GLU A 163 -10.07 -4.72 21.32
CA GLU A 163 -8.64 -4.43 21.53
C GLU A 163 -8.15 -3.37 20.54
N PHE A 164 -8.58 -3.47 19.29
CA PHE A 164 -8.25 -2.48 18.26
C PHE A 164 -8.81 -1.10 18.62
N LEU A 165 -10.10 -1.01 18.95
CA LEU A 165 -10.72 0.26 19.32
C LEU A 165 -10.13 0.85 20.61
N ALA A 166 -9.77 0.01 21.59
CA ALA A 166 -9.06 0.47 22.77
C ALA A 166 -7.67 1.03 22.45
N ALA A 167 -6.98 0.46 21.47
CA ALA A 167 -5.69 1.00 21.01
C ALA A 167 -5.87 2.34 20.25
N MET A 168 -6.89 2.45 19.41
CA MET A 168 -7.24 3.72 18.74
C MET A 168 -7.62 4.80 19.75
N ASP A 169 -8.34 4.43 20.81
CA ASP A 169 -8.70 5.32 21.91
C ASP A 169 -7.44 5.90 22.58
N ARG A 170 -6.48 5.04 22.94
CA ARG A 170 -5.21 5.49 23.52
C ARG A 170 -4.44 6.44 22.61
N LEU A 171 -4.36 6.15 21.32
CA LEU A 171 -3.71 7.04 20.34
C LEU A 171 -4.42 8.40 20.26
N TYR A 172 -5.76 8.38 20.22
CA TYR A 172 -6.56 9.60 20.19
C TYR A 172 -6.35 10.46 21.45
N GLU A 173 -6.38 9.85 22.65
CA GLU A 173 -6.13 10.55 23.93
C GLU A 173 -4.70 11.12 24.02
N ARG A 174 -3.73 10.50 23.33
CA ARG A 174 -2.35 11.02 23.20
C ARG A 174 -2.23 12.17 22.18
N GLY A 175 -3.33 12.54 21.50
CA GLY A 175 -3.38 13.67 20.58
C GLY A 175 -3.34 13.29 19.09
N LEU A 176 -3.34 12.00 18.73
CA LEU A 176 -3.43 11.62 17.31
C LEU A 176 -4.78 12.06 16.73
N ARG A 177 -4.72 12.71 15.55
CA ARG A 177 -5.90 13.17 14.82
C ARG A 177 -5.91 12.73 13.35
N GLN A 178 -4.86 12.05 12.90
CA GLN A 178 -4.73 11.54 11.54
C GLN A 178 -4.43 10.04 11.57
N PHE A 179 -5.41 9.23 11.18
CA PHE A 179 -5.30 7.77 11.16
C PHE A 179 -5.30 7.30 9.70
N LYS A 180 -4.20 6.68 9.26
CA LYS A 180 -4.14 6.05 7.94
C LYS A 180 -4.28 4.55 8.08
N PHE A 181 -5.45 4.03 7.70
CA PHE A 181 -5.69 2.60 7.68
C PHE A 181 -4.99 1.97 6.47
N ILE A 182 -4.32 0.84 6.71
CA ILE A 182 -3.64 0.07 5.65
C ILE A 182 -4.41 -1.19 5.25
N ASP A 183 -5.62 -1.31 5.73
CA ASP A 183 -6.58 -2.36 5.37
C ASP A 183 -6.94 -2.27 3.89
N ARG A 184 -6.72 -3.34 3.12
CA ARG A 184 -6.94 -3.35 1.67
C ARG A 184 -8.41 -3.39 1.23
N THR A 185 -9.32 -3.66 2.15
CA THR A 185 -10.74 -3.88 1.87
C THR A 185 -11.59 -3.50 3.07
N PHE A 186 -11.40 -2.29 3.58
CA PHE A 186 -11.99 -1.81 4.83
C PHE A 186 -13.50 -2.05 4.94
N ASN A 187 -14.25 -1.81 3.84
CA ASN A 187 -15.70 -1.86 3.85
C ASN A 187 -16.34 -3.26 3.68
N LEU A 188 -15.55 -4.33 3.47
CA LEU A 188 -16.12 -5.67 3.20
C LEU A 188 -16.80 -6.31 4.39
N LYS A 189 -16.31 -6.07 5.61
CA LYS A 189 -16.93 -6.60 6.84
C LYS A 189 -17.82 -5.53 7.48
N ARG A 190 -19.07 -5.48 7.03
CA ARG A 190 -20.04 -4.43 7.36
C ARG A 190 -20.06 -4.07 8.85
N GLU A 191 -20.29 -5.05 9.74
CA GLU A 191 -20.38 -4.80 11.19
C GLU A 191 -19.10 -4.19 11.77
N PHE A 192 -17.97 -4.65 11.29
CA PHE A 192 -16.66 -4.16 11.70
C PHE A 192 -16.45 -2.72 11.24
N THR A 193 -16.74 -2.42 9.98
CA THR A 193 -16.70 -1.06 9.41
C THR A 193 -17.61 -0.11 10.17
N VAL A 194 -18.85 -0.52 10.41
CA VAL A 194 -19.86 0.28 11.14
C VAL A 194 -19.36 0.61 12.55
N SER A 195 -18.77 -0.36 13.24
CA SER A 195 -18.23 -0.15 14.60
C SER A 195 -17.08 0.84 14.62
N ILE A 196 -16.14 0.77 13.66
CA ILE A 196 -15.03 1.70 13.56
C ILE A 196 -15.52 3.12 13.22
N LEU A 197 -16.42 3.26 12.24
CA LEU A 197 -16.96 4.57 11.89
C LEU A 197 -17.73 5.21 13.06
N ASN A 198 -18.55 4.45 13.76
CA ASN A 198 -19.25 4.96 14.95
C ASN A 198 -18.29 5.38 16.07
N PHE A 199 -17.23 4.61 16.32
CA PHE A 199 -16.20 4.99 17.29
C PHE A 199 -15.64 6.40 17.01
N PHE A 200 -15.28 6.69 15.78
CA PHE A 200 -14.74 8.01 15.43
C PHE A 200 -15.81 9.10 15.41
N LEU A 201 -17.05 8.79 15.02
CA LEU A 201 -18.17 9.73 15.13
C LEU A 201 -18.46 10.09 16.58
N ASP A 202 -18.37 9.14 17.51
CA ASP A 202 -18.51 9.39 18.95
C ASP A 202 -17.40 10.31 19.49
N LYS A 203 -16.15 10.19 18.96
CA LYS A 203 -15.06 11.12 19.30
C LYS A 203 -15.33 12.53 18.80
N LEU A 204 -15.77 12.67 17.55
CA LEU A 204 -16.16 13.96 16.97
C LEU A 204 -17.35 14.61 17.71
N ALA A 205 -18.34 13.81 18.10
CA ALA A 205 -19.51 14.32 18.84
C ALA A 205 -19.14 14.85 20.23
N LYS A 206 -18.13 14.25 20.90
CA LYS A 206 -17.62 14.72 22.19
C LYS A 206 -16.72 15.94 22.06
N ASN A 207 -16.03 16.09 20.94
CA ASN A 207 -15.04 17.15 20.69
C ASN A 207 -15.28 17.80 19.32
N PRO A 208 -16.38 18.54 19.14
CA PRO A 208 -16.80 19.06 17.82
C PRO A 208 -15.85 20.10 17.21
N GLU A 209 -14.97 20.70 18.02
CA GLU A 209 -13.98 21.69 17.55
C GLU A 209 -12.67 21.01 17.07
N GLU A 210 -12.53 19.71 17.27
CA GLU A 210 -11.31 18.99 16.88
C GLU A 210 -11.41 18.50 15.43
N SER A 211 -10.33 18.70 14.68
CA SER A 211 -10.18 18.09 13.35
C SER A 211 -9.80 16.63 13.50
N LEU A 212 -10.41 15.77 12.70
CA LEU A 212 -10.08 14.35 12.58
C LEU A 212 -9.95 13.99 11.11
N PHE A 213 -8.91 13.25 10.75
CA PHE A 213 -8.70 12.76 9.41
C PHE A 213 -8.51 11.25 9.40
N LEU A 214 -9.34 10.55 8.62
CA LEU A 214 -9.34 9.11 8.46
C LEU A 214 -9.18 8.74 6.99
N HIS A 215 -8.18 7.94 6.69
CA HIS A 215 -7.94 7.44 5.34
C HIS A 215 -8.21 5.93 5.30
N PHE A 216 -9.03 5.48 4.32
CA PHE A 216 -9.38 4.07 4.13
C PHE A 216 -9.25 3.64 2.67
N GLU A 217 -8.86 2.37 2.43
CA GLU A 217 -8.98 1.74 1.10
C GLU A 217 -10.30 0.98 0.99
N LEU A 218 -11.11 1.31 -0.02
CA LEU A 218 -12.44 0.73 -0.21
C LEU A 218 -12.55 -0.19 -1.42
N VAL A 219 -13.43 -1.18 -1.28
CA VAL A 219 -13.93 -1.96 -2.41
C VAL A 219 -15.07 -1.17 -3.08
N PRO A 220 -14.93 -0.78 -4.37
CA PRO A 220 -15.81 0.20 -4.98
C PRO A 220 -17.26 -0.24 -5.16
N ASP A 221 -17.51 -1.52 -5.38
CA ASP A 221 -18.82 -2.07 -5.70
C ASP A 221 -19.59 -2.61 -4.47
N PHE A 222 -19.07 -2.34 -3.27
CA PHE A 222 -19.70 -2.71 -2.01
C PHE A 222 -19.80 -1.51 -1.07
N LEU A 223 -20.90 -0.79 -1.10
CA LEU A 223 -21.18 0.34 -0.20
C LEU A 223 -22.64 0.33 0.27
N PRO A 224 -22.96 -0.49 1.31
CA PRO A 224 -24.33 -0.58 1.85
C PRO A 224 -24.84 0.75 2.40
N ASP A 225 -26.16 0.96 2.38
CA ASP A 225 -26.81 2.20 2.82
C ASP A 225 -26.47 2.57 4.26
N GLU A 226 -26.34 1.59 5.17
CA GLU A 226 -25.92 1.86 6.54
C GLU A 226 -24.52 2.50 6.63
N ILE A 227 -23.58 2.10 5.77
CA ILE A 227 -22.24 2.75 5.71
C ILE A 227 -22.38 4.14 5.08
N LYS A 228 -23.20 4.31 4.05
CA LYS A 228 -23.50 5.62 3.45
C LYS A 228 -24.06 6.60 4.49
N ASP A 229 -25.02 6.15 5.30
CA ASP A 229 -25.65 6.96 6.35
C ASP A 229 -24.66 7.39 7.44
N LEU A 230 -23.64 6.58 7.71
CA LEU A 230 -22.56 6.96 8.62
C LEU A 230 -21.60 7.96 7.98
N ILE A 231 -21.21 7.74 6.73
CA ILE A 231 -20.31 8.64 5.99
C ILE A 231 -20.89 10.08 5.94
N LEU A 232 -22.19 10.21 5.72
CA LEU A 232 -22.90 11.50 5.69
C LEU A 232 -22.79 12.30 7.01
N LYS A 233 -22.45 11.67 8.13
CA LYS A 233 -22.33 12.32 9.44
C LYS A 233 -20.92 12.90 9.69
N PHE A 234 -19.93 12.55 8.88
CA PHE A 234 -18.59 13.07 9.03
C PHE A 234 -18.48 14.48 8.45
N PRO A 235 -17.82 15.42 9.16
CA PRO A 235 -17.60 16.75 8.66
C PRO A 235 -16.62 16.76 7.47
N GLU A 236 -16.67 17.86 6.71
CA GLU A 236 -15.74 18.09 5.61
C GLU A 236 -14.29 17.97 6.06
N GLY A 237 -13.44 17.34 5.22
CA GLY A 237 -12.03 17.09 5.48
C GLY A 237 -11.72 15.95 6.43
N SER A 238 -12.75 15.23 6.95
CA SER A 238 -12.54 14.11 7.87
C SER A 238 -12.24 12.78 7.20
N LEU A 239 -12.72 12.56 5.97
CA LEU A 239 -12.61 11.27 5.30
C LEU A 239 -11.91 11.39 3.95
N GLN A 240 -11.00 10.46 3.71
CA GLN A 240 -10.42 10.19 2.39
C GLN A 240 -10.56 8.70 2.08
N PHE A 241 -11.03 8.39 0.87
CA PHE A 241 -11.13 7.03 0.38
C PHE A 241 -10.21 6.82 -0.82
N GLU A 242 -9.34 5.81 -0.72
CA GLU A 242 -8.56 5.30 -1.83
C GLU A 242 -9.32 4.13 -2.47
N ILE A 243 -9.61 4.22 -3.75
CA ILE A 243 -10.49 3.29 -4.47
C ILE A 243 -9.80 2.81 -5.74
N GLY A 244 -9.32 1.57 -5.72
CA GLY A 244 -8.73 0.97 -6.90
C GLY A 244 -9.82 0.58 -7.90
N ILE A 245 -9.91 1.23 -9.06
CA ILE A 245 -10.64 0.77 -10.25
C ILE A 245 -9.70 -0.03 -11.15
N GLN A 246 -8.51 0.49 -11.37
CA GLN A 246 -7.38 -0.08 -12.10
C GLN A 246 -7.59 -0.10 -13.61
N THR A 247 -8.70 -0.58 -14.11
CA THR A 247 -9.12 -0.56 -15.51
C THR A 247 -10.63 -0.67 -15.63
N LEU A 248 -11.21 -0.02 -16.64
CA LEU A 248 -12.61 -0.16 -17.03
C LEU A 248 -12.79 -1.14 -18.20
N ASN A 249 -11.68 -1.66 -18.76
CA ASN A 249 -11.74 -2.66 -19.84
C ASN A 249 -12.13 -4.04 -19.29
N PRO A 250 -13.28 -4.63 -19.69
CA PRO A 250 -13.73 -5.93 -19.17
C PRO A 250 -12.81 -7.11 -19.54
N GLU A 251 -12.14 -7.05 -20.70
CA GLU A 251 -11.18 -8.06 -21.13
C GLU A 251 -9.96 -8.06 -20.20
N THR A 252 -9.38 -6.89 -19.95
CA THR A 252 -8.27 -6.69 -19.03
C THR A 252 -8.64 -7.11 -17.61
N GLN A 253 -9.83 -6.72 -17.11
CA GLN A 253 -10.30 -7.16 -15.78
C GLN A 253 -10.32 -8.68 -15.63
N LYS A 254 -10.81 -9.38 -16.68
CA LYS A 254 -10.82 -10.84 -16.69
C LYS A 254 -9.41 -11.44 -16.66
N LEU A 255 -8.48 -10.90 -17.47
CA LEU A 255 -7.10 -11.35 -17.54
C LEU A 255 -6.37 -11.20 -16.19
N ILE A 256 -6.52 -10.06 -15.53
CA ILE A 256 -5.88 -9.78 -14.24
C ILE A 256 -6.67 -10.32 -13.04
N SER A 257 -7.66 -11.19 -13.28
CA SER A 257 -8.50 -11.81 -12.23
C SER A 257 -9.22 -10.80 -11.32
N ARG A 258 -9.53 -9.61 -11.83
CA ARG A 258 -10.25 -8.57 -11.10
C ARG A 258 -11.77 -8.71 -11.34
N LYS A 259 -12.53 -8.81 -10.26
CA LYS A 259 -13.99 -9.04 -10.29
C LYS A 259 -14.75 -7.83 -9.73
N THR A 260 -14.51 -6.65 -10.28
CA THR A 260 -15.24 -5.44 -9.90
C THR A 260 -16.51 -5.30 -10.73
N ASN A 261 -17.64 -5.07 -10.09
CA ASN A 261 -18.88 -4.67 -10.78
C ASN A 261 -18.82 -3.16 -11.10
N LEU A 262 -18.44 -2.82 -12.33
CA LEU A 262 -18.22 -1.43 -12.73
C LEU A 262 -19.50 -0.57 -12.66
N VAL A 263 -20.68 -1.15 -12.87
CA VAL A 263 -21.96 -0.42 -12.76
C VAL A 263 -22.16 0.04 -11.32
N LYS A 264 -22.02 -0.87 -10.36
CA LYS A 264 -22.13 -0.53 -8.93
C LYS A 264 -21.00 0.39 -8.46
N ALA A 265 -19.79 0.19 -8.98
CA ALA A 265 -18.66 1.07 -8.67
C ALA A 265 -18.94 2.51 -9.11
N LYS A 266 -19.45 2.70 -10.33
CA LYS A 266 -19.88 4.01 -10.85
C LYS A 266 -20.97 4.63 -9.97
N GLU A 267 -22.01 3.85 -9.66
CA GLU A 267 -23.12 4.32 -8.81
C GLU A 267 -22.60 4.78 -7.44
N ASN A 268 -21.72 4.01 -6.80
CA ASN A 268 -21.19 4.33 -5.47
C ASN A 268 -20.23 5.52 -5.49
N ILE A 269 -19.29 5.58 -6.45
CA ILE A 269 -18.33 6.69 -6.56
C ILE A 269 -19.07 7.99 -6.88
N SER A 270 -19.98 7.97 -7.86
CA SER A 270 -20.78 9.15 -8.20
C SER A 270 -21.71 9.58 -7.06
N TRP A 271 -22.22 8.61 -6.27
CA TRP A 271 -23.00 8.94 -5.08
C TRP A 271 -22.15 9.62 -4.01
N LEU A 272 -20.97 9.08 -3.71
CA LEU A 272 -20.03 9.68 -2.76
C LEU A 272 -19.63 11.09 -3.17
N SER A 273 -19.26 11.28 -4.44
CA SER A 273 -18.88 12.59 -4.97
C SER A 273 -19.99 13.64 -4.86
N LYS A 274 -21.24 13.24 -5.12
CA LYS A 274 -22.39 14.19 -5.17
C LYS A 274 -23.03 14.47 -3.84
N HIS A 275 -22.97 13.53 -2.89
CA HIS A 275 -23.74 13.62 -1.66
C HIS A 275 -22.87 13.76 -0.40
N THR A 276 -21.55 13.67 -0.52
CA THR A 276 -20.64 13.76 0.62
C THR A 276 -19.51 14.74 0.35
N THR A 277 -18.76 15.08 1.39
CA THR A 277 -17.54 15.90 1.32
C THR A 277 -16.28 15.02 1.41
N VAL A 278 -16.42 13.72 1.21
CA VAL A 278 -15.29 12.77 1.23
C VAL A 278 -14.33 13.04 0.09
N HIS A 279 -13.05 13.05 0.37
CA HIS A 279 -12.02 13.12 -0.67
C HIS A 279 -11.83 11.76 -1.32
N LEU A 280 -12.20 11.63 -2.60
CA LEU A 280 -12.10 10.39 -3.36
C LEU A 280 -10.82 10.37 -4.20
N HIS A 281 -9.94 9.42 -3.90
CA HIS A 281 -8.74 9.12 -4.65
C HIS A 281 -8.96 7.79 -5.40
N VAL A 282 -9.02 7.84 -6.73
CA VAL A 282 -9.36 6.67 -7.54
C VAL A 282 -8.20 6.29 -8.46
N ASP A 283 -7.82 5.00 -8.48
CA ASP A 283 -6.63 4.53 -9.17
C ASP A 283 -6.94 3.86 -10.51
N LEU A 284 -6.12 4.19 -11.51
CA LEU A 284 -5.97 3.48 -12.78
C LEU A 284 -4.53 3.00 -12.96
N ILE A 285 -4.35 1.86 -13.65
CA ILE A 285 -3.02 1.31 -13.97
C ILE A 285 -2.86 1.22 -15.48
N ALA A 286 -1.92 1.96 -16.03
CA ALA A 286 -1.54 1.86 -17.43
C ALA A 286 -0.53 0.72 -17.65
N GLY A 287 -0.61 0.08 -18.83
CA GLY A 287 0.27 -1.01 -19.22
C GLY A 287 -0.22 -2.38 -18.79
N LEU A 288 -1.49 -2.55 -18.44
CA LEU A 288 -2.10 -3.85 -18.19
C LEU A 288 -2.24 -4.66 -19.49
N PRO A 289 -2.37 -6.01 -19.43
CA PRO A 289 -2.54 -6.83 -20.65
C PRO A 289 -3.86 -6.56 -21.35
N ALA A 290 -3.86 -6.58 -22.70
CA ALA A 290 -5.00 -6.35 -23.60
C ALA A 290 -5.62 -4.93 -23.49
N GLU A 291 -4.86 -3.95 -22.98
CA GLU A 291 -5.27 -2.56 -22.87
C GLU A 291 -4.31 -1.65 -23.63
N ASP A 292 -4.73 -1.22 -24.81
CA ASP A 292 -4.03 -0.23 -25.62
C ASP A 292 -4.34 1.20 -25.14
N LEU A 293 -3.72 2.19 -25.80
CA LEU A 293 -3.90 3.59 -25.45
C LEU A 293 -5.34 4.07 -25.61
N GLU A 294 -6.06 3.61 -26.64
CA GLU A 294 -7.45 4.01 -26.91
C GLU A 294 -8.39 3.48 -25.82
N LYS A 295 -8.28 2.20 -25.49
CA LYS A 295 -9.07 1.60 -24.41
C LYS A 295 -8.78 2.25 -23.04
N PHE A 296 -7.50 2.58 -22.78
CA PHE A 296 -7.13 3.29 -21.56
C PHE A 296 -7.72 4.70 -21.52
N ALA A 297 -7.68 5.44 -22.67
CA ALA A 297 -8.25 6.77 -22.77
C ALA A 297 -9.77 6.75 -22.55
N ASP A 298 -10.48 5.80 -23.16
CA ASP A 298 -11.92 5.62 -22.95
C ASP A 298 -12.24 5.35 -21.47
N GLY A 299 -11.46 4.47 -20.82
CA GLY A 299 -11.61 4.16 -19.41
C GLY A 299 -11.34 5.37 -18.52
N PHE A 300 -10.31 6.16 -18.83
CA PHE A 300 -10.01 7.39 -18.11
C PHE A 300 -11.13 8.42 -18.22
N ASN A 301 -11.63 8.67 -19.45
CA ASN A 301 -12.71 9.62 -19.70
C ASN A 301 -14.01 9.19 -19.02
N GLU A 302 -14.32 7.90 -19.02
CA GLU A 302 -15.46 7.35 -18.29
C GLU A 302 -15.29 7.57 -16.77
N LEU A 303 -14.11 7.27 -16.19
CA LEU A 303 -13.83 7.50 -14.77
C LEU A 303 -13.90 9.00 -14.41
N TRP A 304 -13.38 9.87 -15.26
CA TRP A 304 -13.49 11.32 -15.09
C TRP A 304 -14.95 11.77 -14.95
N SER A 305 -15.86 11.16 -15.72
CA SER A 305 -17.30 11.46 -15.66
C SER A 305 -17.98 11.07 -14.33
N TRP A 306 -17.31 10.27 -13.47
CA TRP A 306 -17.80 9.91 -12.13
C TRP A 306 -17.48 10.98 -11.07
N GLU A 307 -16.71 12.00 -11.47
CA GLU A 307 -16.35 13.18 -10.69
C GLU A 307 -15.59 12.89 -9.37
N PRO A 308 -14.57 11.99 -9.35
CA PRO A 308 -13.71 11.88 -8.19
C PRO A 308 -12.85 13.15 -8.03
N GLN A 309 -12.35 13.41 -6.82
CA GLN A 309 -11.45 14.54 -6.57
C GLN A 309 -10.05 14.31 -7.12
N GLU A 310 -9.59 13.06 -7.10
CA GLU A 310 -8.29 12.67 -7.66
C GLU A 310 -8.41 11.39 -8.50
N ILE A 311 -7.70 11.35 -9.63
CA ILE A 311 -7.45 10.14 -10.41
C ILE A 311 -5.95 9.89 -10.41
N GLN A 312 -5.50 8.82 -9.77
CA GLN A 312 -4.09 8.44 -9.82
C GLN A 312 -3.82 7.56 -11.04
N LEU A 313 -2.90 8.01 -11.88
CA LEU A 313 -2.40 7.24 -13.01
C LEU A 313 -1.16 6.44 -12.59
N GLY A 314 -1.35 5.17 -12.25
CA GLY A 314 -0.28 4.25 -11.96
C GLY A 314 0.31 3.62 -13.23
N ILE A 315 1.57 3.22 -13.16
CA ILE A 315 2.21 2.38 -14.19
C ILE A 315 2.37 0.98 -13.62
N LEU A 316 1.98 -0.04 -14.39
CA LEU A 316 2.09 -1.44 -13.96
C LEU A 316 3.52 -1.76 -13.50
N LYS A 317 3.63 -2.40 -12.34
CA LYS A 317 4.87 -2.92 -11.77
C LYS A 317 4.77 -4.45 -11.67
N ARG A 318 5.84 -5.14 -12.06
CA ARG A 318 5.93 -6.60 -11.87
C ARG A 318 6.48 -6.88 -10.46
N LEU A 319 5.60 -6.83 -9.47
CA LEU A 319 5.99 -7.16 -8.10
C LEU A 319 6.35 -8.65 -8.00
N LYS A 320 7.42 -8.99 -7.28
CA LYS A 320 7.91 -10.36 -7.15
C LYS A 320 6.86 -11.27 -6.51
N GLY A 321 6.70 -12.47 -7.05
CA GLY A 321 5.71 -13.45 -6.60
C GLY A 321 4.28 -13.20 -7.10
N THR A 322 3.99 -12.07 -7.75
CA THR A 322 2.65 -11.79 -8.26
C THR A 322 2.35 -12.56 -9.54
N PRO A 323 1.11 -13.06 -9.72
CA PRO A 323 0.73 -13.86 -10.88
C PRO A 323 0.78 -13.11 -12.23
N ILE A 324 0.87 -11.77 -12.23
CA ILE A 324 0.96 -10.96 -13.46
C ILE A 324 2.12 -11.42 -14.36
N ALA A 325 3.17 -11.99 -13.78
CA ALA A 325 4.32 -12.52 -14.50
C ALA A 325 3.95 -13.58 -15.55
N ARG A 326 2.85 -14.32 -15.39
CA ARG A 326 2.39 -15.34 -16.33
C ARG A 326 2.02 -14.79 -17.71
N HIS A 327 1.66 -13.52 -17.77
CA HIS A 327 1.29 -12.83 -19.00
C HIS A 327 2.48 -12.33 -19.82
N THR A 328 3.72 -12.46 -19.28
CA THR A 328 4.93 -11.88 -19.89
C THR A 328 5.13 -12.33 -21.33
N GLN A 329 5.01 -13.63 -21.62
CA GLN A 329 5.25 -14.15 -22.96
C GLN A 329 4.10 -13.82 -23.93
N GLU A 330 2.85 -14.00 -23.50
CA GLU A 330 1.67 -13.79 -24.33
C GLU A 330 1.51 -12.32 -24.79
N PHE A 331 1.84 -11.39 -23.88
CA PHE A 331 1.71 -9.94 -24.12
C PHE A 331 3.05 -9.24 -24.36
N ASP A 332 4.15 -9.98 -24.58
CA ASP A 332 5.50 -9.47 -24.84
C ASP A 332 5.92 -8.38 -23.86
N PHE A 333 5.65 -8.58 -22.57
CA PHE A 333 6.00 -7.60 -21.55
C PHE A 333 7.51 -7.43 -21.41
N LYS A 334 7.94 -6.18 -21.37
CA LYS A 334 9.30 -5.76 -21.06
C LYS A 334 9.27 -4.89 -19.81
N TYR A 335 9.91 -5.37 -18.75
CA TYR A 335 9.95 -4.69 -17.46
C TYR A 335 11.32 -4.10 -17.20
N SER A 336 11.39 -3.06 -16.36
CA SER A 336 12.64 -2.61 -15.76
C SER A 336 13.29 -3.77 -15.01
N PRO A 337 14.61 -4.02 -15.18
CA PRO A 337 15.33 -4.99 -14.36
C PRO A 337 15.53 -4.52 -12.91
N GLU A 338 15.44 -3.21 -12.69
CA GLU A 338 15.63 -2.57 -11.40
C GLU A 338 14.28 -2.21 -10.77
N ALA A 339 14.22 -2.22 -9.43
CA ALA A 339 13.06 -1.72 -8.71
C ALA A 339 12.73 -0.27 -9.14
N PRO A 340 11.48 0.06 -9.33
CA PRO A 340 10.27 -0.67 -8.96
C PRO A 340 9.69 -1.61 -10.04
N TYR A 341 10.48 -2.14 -10.95
CA TYR A 341 10.09 -3.12 -11.98
C TYR A 341 8.93 -2.68 -12.88
N SER A 342 8.88 -1.40 -13.19
CA SER A 342 7.83 -0.82 -14.03
C SER A 342 7.85 -1.40 -15.43
N VAL A 343 6.68 -1.58 -16.03
CA VAL A 343 6.58 -1.98 -17.43
C VAL A 343 7.16 -0.88 -18.33
N TYR A 344 8.02 -1.29 -19.27
CA TYR A 344 8.56 -0.43 -20.30
C TYR A 344 7.74 -0.49 -21.59
N ALA A 345 7.27 -1.66 -21.93
CA ALA A 345 6.44 -1.91 -23.13
C ALA A 345 5.73 -3.25 -22.98
N ASN A 346 4.65 -3.41 -23.74
CA ASN A 346 4.01 -4.67 -24.04
C ASN A 346 3.52 -4.64 -25.50
N LYS A 347 2.82 -5.68 -25.98
CA LYS A 347 2.33 -5.74 -27.34
C LYS A 347 1.26 -4.69 -27.67
N ASP A 348 0.58 -4.14 -26.65
CA ASP A 348 -0.52 -3.19 -26.78
C ASP A 348 -0.06 -1.72 -26.67
N MET A 349 1.03 -1.48 -25.90
CA MET A 349 1.67 -0.16 -25.73
C MET A 349 3.18 -0.28 -25.88
N ASP A 350 3.77 0.40 -26.84
CA ASP A 350 5.20 0.44 -27.05
C ASP A 350 5.92 1.31 -25.99
N PHE A 351 7.25 1.32 -26.02
CA PHE A 351 8.06 2.08 -25.06
C PHE A 351 7.82 3.59 -25.14
N SER A 352 7.60 4.12 -26.35
CA SER A 352 7.33 5.55 -26.53
C SER A 352 6.02 5.95 -25.88
N THR A 353 4.96 5.18 -26.11
CA THR A 353 3.64 5.35 -25.51
C THR A 353 3.70 5.24 -23.98
N MET A 354 4.38 4.21 -23.44
CA MET A 354 4.53 4.06 -22.00
C MET A 354 5.35 5.19 -21.36
N ASN A 355 6.35 5.73 -22.05
CA ASN A 355 7.11 6.88 -21.55
C ASN A 355 6.27 8.17 -21.57
N GLN A 356 5.47 8.38 -22.61
CA GLN A 356 4.48 9.46 -22.66
C GLN A 356 3.45 9.31 -21.51
N MET A 357 2.97 8.11 -21.25
CA MET A 357 2.03 7.82 -20.15
C MET A 357 2.61 8.20 -18.79
N LYS A 358 3.90 7.92 -18.53
CA LYS A 358 4.59 8.36 -17.29
C LYS A 358 4.61 9.90 -17.17
N ASN A 359 4.82 10.59 -18.29
CA ASN A 359 4.80 12.06 -18.28
C ASN A 359 3.37 12.58 -18.07
N ALA A 360 2.38 11.99 -18.76
CA ALA A 360 0.97 12.33 -18.58
C ALA A 360 0.54 12.14 -17.12
N ALA A 361 0.90 11.02 -16.48
CA ALA A 361 0.63 10.77 -15.07
C ALA A 361 1.22 11.87 -14.16
N LYS A 362 2.47 12.24 -14.40
CA LYS A 362 3.13 13.32 -13.64
C LYS A 362 2.45 14.68 -13.84
N PHE A 363 2.09 15.03 -15.08
CA PHE A 363 1.40 16.29 -15.35
C PHE A 363 -0.01 16.30 -14.78
N TRP A 364 -0.72 15.19 -14.88
CA TRP A 364 -2.04 15.04 -14.27
C TRP A 364 -1.98 15.27 -12.76
N ASP A 365 -1.02 14.66 -12.08
CA ASP A 365 -0.82 14.85 -10.65
C ASP A 365 -0.54 16.33 -10.29
N LEU A 366 0.35 16.98 -11.03
CA LEU A 366 0.70 18.38 -10.80
C LEU A 366 -0.43 19.36 -11.09
N ILE A 367 -1.30 19.07 -12.05
CA ILE A 367 -2.32 20.00 -12.53
C ILE A 367 -3.68 19.65 -11.92
N ALA A 368 -4.14 18.39 -12.06
CA ALA A 368 -5.47 17.99 -11.64
C ALA A 368 -5.52 17.63 -10.14
N ASN A 369 -4.69 16.66 -9.71
CA ASN A 369 -4.73 16.15 -8.34
C ASN A 369 -4.21 17.15 -7.30
N SER A 370 -3.41 18.13 -7.70
CA SER A 370 -2.85 19.13 -6.75
C SER A 370 -3.87 20.06 -6.11
N GLY A 371 -5.10 20.11 -6.63
CA GLY A 371 -6.15 21.03 -6.20
C GLY A 371 -5.90 22.51 -6.55
N ARG A 372 -4.69 22.84 -7.06
CA ARG A 372 -4.28 24.26 -7.34
C ARG A 372 -5.08 24.91 -8.45
N PHE A 373 -5.63 24.11 -9.35
CA PHE A 373 -6.30 24.57 -10.56
C PHE A 373 -7.79 24.20 -10.62
N SER A 374 -8.42 23.97 -9.47
CA SER A 374 -9.82 23.52 -9.36
C SER A 374 -10.82 24.39 -10.15
N GLN A 375 -10.59 25.69 -10.23
CA GLN A 375 -11.42 26.61 -11.01
C GLN A 375 -11.15 26.56 -12.53
N THR A 376 -9.96 26.14 -12.92
CA THR A 376 -9.53 26.14 -14.33
C THR A 376 -9.75 24.76 -14.98
N LEU A 377 -9.66 23.69 -14.19
CA LEU A 377 -9.81 22.31 -14.69
C LEU A 377 -11.10 22.09 -15.49
N PRO A 378 -12.30 22.50 -15.04
CA PRO A 378 -13.52 22.31 -15.81
C PRO A 378 -13.56 23.06 -17.15
N LEU A 379 -12.71 24.10 -17.31
CA LEU A 379 -12.60 24.85 -18.56
C LEU A 379 -11.66 24.17 -19.56
N LEU A 380 -10.68 23.42 -19.07
CA LEU A 380 -9.67 22.74 -19.88
C LEU A 380 -10.09 21.31 -20.23
N PHE A 381 -10.61 20.59 -19.24
CA PHE A 381 -10.96 19.18 -19.35
C PHE A 381 -12.47 19.02 -19.43
N ASN A 382 -12.91 18.56 -20.59
CA ASN A 382 -14.31 18.22 -20.89
C ASN A 382 -14.51 16.69 -20.85
N GLU A 383 -15.47 16.18 -21.62
CA GLU A 383 -15.76 14.73 -21.73
C GLU A 383 -14.57 13.92 -22.27
N LYS A 384 -13.60 14.58 -22.95
CA LYS A 384 -12.37 13.97 -23.49
C LYS A 384 -11.15 14.48 -22.73
N ALA A 385 -11.19 14.30 -21.41
CA ALA A 385 -10.13 14.79 -20.53
C ALA A 385 -8.77 14.16 -20.83
N PHE A 386 -8.74 12.87 -21.20
CA PHE A 386 -7.50 12.18 -21.53
C PHE A 386 -6.83 12.75 -22.78
N GLU A 387 -7.57 12.99 -23.86
CA GLU A 387 -7.03 13.55 -25.10
C GLU A 387 -6.46 14.96 -24.90
N THR A 388 -7.06 15.72 -23.98
CA THR A 388 -6.54 17.05 -23.61
C THR A 388 -5.24 16.95 -22.81
N LEU A 389 -5.12 15.93 -21.95
CA LEU A 389 -3.90 15.65 -21.18
C LEU A 389 -2.78 15.14 -22.09
N TRP A 390 -3.12 14.24 -23.02
CA TRP A 390 -2.20 13.57 -23.94
C TRP A 390 -1.60 14.51 -24.98
#